data_837acddc1c2365d38cbb18021257f8ba
#
_entry.id   837acddc1c2365d38cbb18021257f8ba
#
_cell.length_a   1.000
_cell.length_b   1.000
_cell.length_c   1.000
_cell.angle_alpha   90.00
_cell.angle_beta   90.00
_cell.angle_gamma   90.00
#
_symmetry.space_group_name_H-M   'P 1'
#
loop_
_entity.id
_entity.type
_entity.pdbx_description
1 polymer ?
#
loop_
_entity_poly.entity_id
_entity_poly.type
_entity_poly.pdbx_seq_one_letter_code
_entity_poly.pdbx_strand_id
1 'polypeptide(L)'
;MSKKLYLITYGCQMNEYDSTKMADVLRQSHGYERTQVPEEADILLLNTCSIREKAQEKVFSELGRWREWKDQRPGRVIGVGGCVASQEGSAISARAPYVDLIFGPQTLHRLPELLEQTRKTTRPAVDISFPEIEKFDRLPEPKAEGPTAFVSIIEGCSKYCTFCVVPYTRGTEVSRPLDDVLTEIAQLADQGVHEITLLGQNVNAYLGRMGDTTELCDLALLIHYVARIPGIERIRFMTSHPNQFGDALIKAYAEEPKLANYLHLPVQSGSDRILGMMKRNHTRVQYLDKIRRMREVRPDISLSSDFIVGFPSETEDDFMQTMDLIAEAGFDAAYSFTYSPRPGTPAANLRDNVPKEEKERRLAILQGRIRQLDDAFKHGLMGTTQTLLVERASRKGNGQMAGRTSSNRMVNFDAPSDLVGKFVDVVINDVQPNSLRGRLITSPLSPSPSPARGEGSDHESRMNVPSPLAGEGQGEGVVQ
;
A
#
# COMPACT_ATOMS: atom_id res chain seq x y z
N MET A 1 29.65 11.58 -17.99
CA MET A 1 28.88 11.85 -16.75
C MET A 1 27.61 11.04 -16.82
N SER A 2 27.19 10.39 -15.73
CA SER A 2 25.90 9.69 -15.68
C SER A 2 24.75 10.70 -15.80
N LYS A 3 23.71 10.35 -16.55
CA LYS A 3 22.52 11.20 -16.65
C LYS A 3 21.75 11.17 -15.34
N LYS A 4 21.18 12.30 -14.92
CA LYS A 4 20.52 12.46 -13.63
C LYS A 4 19.00 12.65 -13.78
N LEU A 5 18.26 11.91 -12.96
CA LEU A 5 16.79 11.99 -12.83
C LEU A 5 16.45 12.57 -11.47
N TYR A 6 15.74 13.68 -11.44
CA TYR A 6 15.05 14.18 -10.25
C TYR A 6 13.56 13.85 -10.34
N LEU A 7 13.02 13.23 -9.30
CA LEU A 7 11.65 12.74 -9.31
C LEU A 7 10.94 13.14 -8.02
N ILE A 8 9.83 13.86 -8.16
CA ILE A 8 8.92 14.20 -7.05
C ILE A 8 7.66 13.35 -7.16
N THR A 9 7.25 12.78 -6.03
CA THR A 9 6.01 12.01 -5.92
C THR A 9 5.03 12.75 -5.03
N TYR A 10 3.89 13.13 -5.58
CA TYR A 10 2.73 13.58 -4.82
C TYR A 10 1.64 12.52 -4.88
N GLY A 11 1.29 11.92 -3.74
CA GLY A 11 0.19 10.98 -3.78
C GLY A 11 0.16 9.93 -2.68
N CYS A 12 -0.18 8.73 -3.09
CA CYS A 12 -0.28 7.54 -2.25
C CYS A 12 0.88 6.57 -2.53
N GLN A 13 0.91 5.47 -1.80
CA GLN A 13 1.91 4.41 -1.95
C GLN A 13 1.99 3.84 -3.38
N MET A 14 0.86 3.77 -4.09
CA MET A 14 0.87 3.39 -5.52
C MET A 14 1.67 4.36 -6.38
N ASN A 15 1.61 5.68 -6.09
CA ASN A 15 2.45 6.64 -6.80
C ASN A 15 3.93 6.48 -6.43
N GLU A 16 4.24 6.09 -5.18
CA GLU A 16 5.62 5.79 -4.78
C GLU A 16 6.15 4.57 -5.54
N TYR A 17 5.36 3.48 -5.62
CA TYR A 17 5.69 2.33 -6.46
C TYR A 17 5.89 2.72 -7.94
N ASP A 18 4.94 3.45 -8.53
CA ASP A 18 5.05 3.92 -9.92
C ASP A 18 6.34 4.75 -10.12
N SER A 19 6.70 5.61 -9.17
CA SER A 19 7.92 6.43 -9.22
C SER A 19 9.20 5.58 -9.18
N THR A 20 9.23 4.54 -8.36
CA THR A 20 10.35 3.58 -8.34
C THR A 20 10.46 2.90 -9.70
N LYS A 21 9.35 2.43 -10.28
CA LYS A 21 9.35 1.80 -11.61
C LYS A 21 9.74 2.76 -12.74
N MET A 22 9.32 4.04 -12.70
CA MET A 22 9.80 5.06 -13.63
C MET A 22 11.32 5.21 -13.59
N ALA A 23 11.89 5.24 -12.38
CA ALA A 23 13.34 5.33 -12.20
C ALA A 23 14.05 4.06 -12.71
N ASP A 24 13.51 2.86 -12.44
CA ASP A 24 14.07 1.60 -12.93
C ASP A 24 14.06 1.52 -14.46
N VAL A 25 12.94 1.89 -15.10
CA VAL A 25 12.79 1.92 -16.56
C VAL A 25 13.83 2.87 -17.19
N LEU A 26 13.98 4.09 -16.66
CA LEU A 26 14.93 5.07 -17.20
C LEU A 26 16.39 4.71 -16.88
N ARG A 27 16.66 4.05 -15.76
CA ARG A 27 17.98 3.53 -15.41
C ARG A 27 18.41 2.44 -16.38
N GLN A 28 17.55 1.46 -16.63
CA GLN A 28 17.86 0.33 -17.51
C GLN A 28 17.99 0.76 -18.97
N SER A 29 17.09 1.61 -19.48
CA SER A 29 17.05 2.00 -20.89
C SER A 29 18.08 3.06 -21.28
N HIS A 30 18.33 4.04 -20.40
CA HIS A 30 19.10 5.25 -20.73
C HIS A 30 20.21 5.58 -19.74
N GLY A 31 20.41 4.77 -18.69
CA GLY A 31 21.46 4.96 -17.68
C GLY A 31 21.21 6.16 -16.74
N TYR A 32 19.95 6.56 -16.52
CA TYR A 32 19.64 7.61 -15.56
C TYR A 32 19.82 7.13 -14.13
N GLU A 33 20.44 7.96 -13.30
CA GLU A 33 20.53 7.76 -11.86
C GLU A 33 19.73 8.83 -11.12
N ARG A 34 19.08 8.44 -10.01
CA ARG A 34 18.33 9.40 -9.19
C ARG A 34 19.27 10.38 -8.50
N THR A 35 18.84 11.65 -8.46
CA THR A 35 19.46 12.72 -7.66
C THR A 35 18.42 13.36 -6.74
N GLN A 36 18.88 13.91 -5.62
CA GLN A 36 18.07 14.74 -4.72
C GLN A 36 18.21 16.24 -5.02
N VAL A 37 19.08 16.61 -5.95
CA VAL A 37 19.40 17.99 -6.32
C VAL A 37 18.83 18.27 -7.70
N PRO A 38 17.75 19.06 -7.81
CA PRO A 38 17.09 19.31 -9.08
C PRO A 38 17.99 20.04 -10.10
N GLU A 39 18.91 20.86 -9.63
CA GLU A 39 19.83 21.63 -10.50
C GLU A 39 20.77 20.72 -11.32
N GLU A 40 21.13 19.55 -10.76
CA GLU A 40 22.01 18.56 -11.42
C GLU A 40 21.25 17.70 -12.44
N ALA A 41 19.92 17.71 -12.39
CA ALA A 41 19.12 16.80 -13.18
C ALA A 41 19.14 17.15 -14.68
N ASP A 42 19.02 16.11 -15.50
CA ASP A 42 18.76 16.20 -16.94
C ASP A 42 17.26 16.04 -17.24
N ILE A 43 16.55 15.31 -16.36
CA ILE A 43 15.10 15.13 -16.39
C ILE A 43 14.51 15.44 -15.01
N LEU A 44 13.43 16.23 -15.00
CA LEU A 44 12.54 16.40 -13.85
C LEU A 44 11.22 15.67 -14.11
N LEU A 45 10.86 14.71 -13.28
CA LEU A 45 9.57 14.03 -13.35
C LEU A 45 8.72 14.35 -12.11
N LEU A 46 7.45 14.63 -12.37
CA LEU A 46 6.44 14.84 -11.35
C LEU A 46 5.39 13.74 -11.45
N ASN A 47 5.37 12.82 -10.48
CA ASN A 47 4.33 11.82 -10.37
C ASN A 47 3.19 12.31 -9.47
N THR A 48 1.96 12.24 -9.95
CA THR A 48 0.84 13.00 -9.40
C THR A 48 -0.37 12.13 -9.10
N CYS A 49 -1.11 12.50 -8.07
CA CYS A 49 -2.30 11.81 -7.60
C CYS A 49 -3.55 12.68 -7.75
N SER A 50 -4.63 12.10 -8.24
CA SER A 50 -5.94 12.77 -8.37
C SER A 50 -6.84 12.66 -7.13
N ILE A 51 -6.44 11.91 -6.09
CA ILE A 51 -7.27 11.69 -4.89
C ILE A 51 -7.43 12.98 -4.06
N ARG A 52 -6.42 13.86 -4.04
CA ARG A 52 -6.43 15.09 -3.24
C ARG A 52 -6.49 16.31 -4.14
N GLU A 53 -7.51 17.16 -3.98
CA GLU A 53 -7.70 18.39 -4.75
C GLU A 53 -6.47 19.33 -4.70
N LYS A 54 -5.91 19.51 -3.50
CA LYS A 54 -4.68 20.29 -3.31
C LYS A 54 -3.45 19.73 -4.03
N ALA A 55 -3.50 18.47 -4.48
CA ALA A 55 -2.38 17.88 -5.22
C ALA A 55 -2.25 18.49 -6.62
N GLN A 56 -3.37 18.77 -7.28
CA GLN A 56 -3.39 19.39 -8.60
C GLN A 56 -2.81 20.82 -8.58
N GLU A 57 -3.19 21.64 -7.59
CA GLU A 57 -2.61 22.98 -7.43
C GLU A 57 -1.11 22.96 -7.17
N LYS A 58 -0.65 21.99 -6.35
CA LYS A 58 0.79 21.79 -6.11
C LYS A 58 1.55 21.41 -7.37
N VAL A 59 0.95 20.61 -8.26
CA VAL A 59 1.54 20.24 -9.55
C VAL A 59 1.89 21.50 -10.35
N PHE A 60 0.93 22.38 -10.57
CA PHE A 60 1.17 23.59 -11.38
C PHE A 60 2.09 24.60 -10.70
N SER A 61 2.07 24.67 -9.37
CA SER A 61 3.00 25.50 -8.61
C SER A 61 4.44 25.00 -8.78
N GLU A 62 4.66 23.67 -8.75
CA GLU A 62 5.99 23.07 -8.93
C GLU A 62 6.47 23.21 -10.39
N LEU A 63 5.58 22.95 -11.35
CA LEU A 63 5.90 23.15 -12.76
C LEU A 63 6.33 24.60 -13.06
N GLY A 64 5.69 25.59 -12.41
CA GLY A 64 6.09 27.00 -12.56
C GLY A 64 7.54 27.26 -12.14
N ARG A 65 8.01 26.62 -11.05
CA ARG A 65 9.42 26.70 -10.61
C ARG A 65 10.36 26.01 -11.59
N TRP A 66 9.93 24.91 -12.21
CA TRP A 66 10.76 24.15 -13.13
C TRP A 66 10.94 24.80 -14.50
N ARG A 67 10.12 25.78 -14.84
CA ARG A 67 10.26 26.55 -16.09
C ARG A 67 11.62 27.20 -16.17
N GLU A 68 12.01 27.97 -15.15
CA GLU A 68 13.32 28.65 -15.09
C GLU A 68 14.49 27.67 -15.16
N TRP A 69 14.36 26.53 -14.48
CA TRP A 69 15.35 25.45 -14.53
C TRP A 69 15.55 24.95 -15.96
N LYS A 70 14.48 24.77 -16.72
CA LYS A 70 14.55 24.30 -18.11
C LYS A 70 15.24 25.30 -19.02
N ASP A 71 14.95 26.57 -18.84
CA ASP A 71 15.49 27.66 -19.69
C ASP A 71 17.02 27.84 -19.51
N GLN A 72 17.59 27.37 -18.37
CA GLN A 72 19.02 27.52 -18.11
C GLN A 72 19.91 26.58 -18.92
N ARG A 73 19.42 25.45 -19.44
CA ARG A 73 20.22 24.49 -20.21
C ARG A 73 19.39 23.77 -21.26
N PRO A 74 19.76 23.91 -22.58
CA PRO A 74 19.12 23.14 -23.64
C PRO A 74 19.19 21.61 -23.41
N GLY A 75 18.15 20.90 -23.82
CA GLY A 75 18.06 19.44 -23.71
C GLY A 75 17.53 18.90 -22.38
N ARG A 76 17.23 19.78 -21.41
CA ARG A 76 16.51 19.43 -20.19
C ARG A 76 15.05 19.06 -20.49
N VAL A 77 14.54 18.05 -19.80
CA VAL A 77 13.18 17.51 -20.01
C VAL A 77 12.35 17.63 -18.73
N ILE A 78 11.12 18.09 -18.88
CA ILE A 78 10.11 18.10 -17.80
C ILE A 78 8.99 17.13 -18.16
N GLY A 79 8.69 16.18 -17.28
CA GLY A 79 7.60 15.23 -17.44
C GLY A 79 6.60 15.24 -16.29
N VAL A 80 5.34 15.02 -16.62
CA VAL A 80 4.23 14.86 -15.66
C VAL A 80 3.61 13.49 -15.87
N GLY A 81 3.64 12.67 -14.84
CA GLY A 81 3.06 11.32 -14.83
C GLY A 81 1.98 11.14 -13.78
N GLY A 82 1.29 9.99 -13.83
CA GLY A 82 0.35 9.56 -12.81
C GLY A 82 -1.10 9.95 -13.05
N CYS A 83 -1.93 9.86 -11.99
CA CYS A 83 -3.38 9.96 -12.12
C CYS A 83 -3.88 11.35 -12.57
N VAL A 84 -3.21 12.45 -12.18
CA VAL A 84 -3.57 13.80 -12.68
C VAL A 84 -3.23 13.92 -14.16
N ALA A 85 -2.11 13.33 -14.60
CA ALA A 85 -1.76 13.31 -16.02
C ALA A 85 -2.82 12.54 -16.84
N SER A 86 -3.33 11.42 -16.36
CA SER A 86 -4.43 10.68 -17.02
C SER A 86 -5.73 11.49 -17.05
N GLN A 87 -6.01 12.25 -15.99
CA GLN A 87 -7.26 13.04 -15.90
C GLN A 87 -7.24 14.29 -16.78
N GLU A 88 -6.13 15.04 -16.76
CA GLU A 88 -6.00 16.35 -17.41
C GLU A 88 -5.48 16.24 -18.85
N GLY A 89 -4.63 15.25 -19.13
CA GLY A 89 -4.09 14.99 -20.46
C GLY A 89 -3.48 16.24 -21.09
N SER A 90 -3.93 16.58 -22.31
CA SER A 90 -3.45 17.73 -23.06
C SER A 90 -3.73 19.11 -22.42
N ALA A 91 -4.65 19.19 -21.44
CA ALA A 91 -4.89 20.43 -20.71
C ALA A 91 -3.66 20.88 -19.90
N ILE A 92 -2.81 19.92 -19.48
CA ILE A 92 -1.52 20.23 -18.84
C ILE A 92 -0.63 21.02 -19.81
N SER A 93 -0.52 20.59 -21.06
CA SER A 93 0.28 21.29 -22.08
C SER A 93 -0.24 22.70 -22.39
N ALA A 94 -1.57 22.88 -22.39
CA ALA A 94 -2.17 24.19 -22.60
C ALA A 94 -1.83 25.18 -21.47
N ARG A 95 -1.76 24.70 -20.24
CA ARG A 95 -1.44 25.52 -19.05
C ARG A 95 0.06 25.65 -18.79
N ALA A 96 0.85 24.63 -19.13
CA ALA A 96 2.29 24.56 -18.95
C ALA A 96 2.98 24.07 -20.24
N PRO A 97 3.11 24.92 -21.29
CA PRO A 97 3.61 24.53 -22.61
C PRO A 97 5.09 24.11 -22.63
N TYR A 98 5.80 24.31 -21.54
CA TYR A 98 7.19 23.89 -21.35
C TYR A 98 7.33 22.44 -20.83
N VAL A 99 6.22 21.74 -20.57
CA VAL A 99 6.21 20.30 -20.24
C VAL A 99 6.39 19.49 -21.51
N ASP A 100 7.34 18.54 -21.49
CA ASP A 100 7.72 17.71 -22.65
C ASP A 100 7.03 16.35 -22.68
N LEU A 101 6.76 15.78 -21.49
CA LEU A 101 6.21 14.43 -21.32
C LEU A 101 4.95 14.48 -20.49
N ILE A 102 3.87 13.85 -20.96
CA ILE A 102 2.64 13.65 -20.20
C ILE A 102 2.21 12.21 -20.38
N PHE A 103 2.16 11.43 -19.27
CA PHE A 103 1.87 10.01 -19.36
C PHE A 103 1.05 9.52 -18.17
N GLY A 104 0.18 8.54 -18.45
CA GLY A 104 -0.62 7.89 -17.43
C GLY A 104 0.19 6.87 -16.60
N PRO A 105 -0.35 6.38 -15.47
CA PRO A 105 0.28 5.31 -14.70
C PRO A 105 0.35 3.99 -15.49
N GLN A 106 -0.52 3.80 -16.48
CA GLN A 106 -0.55 2.59 -17.31
C GLN A 106 0.49 2.58 -18.43
N THR A 107 1.06 3.74 -18.76
CA THR A 107 2.02 3.90 -19.87
C THR A 107 3.44 4.25 -19.40
N LEU A 108 3.72 4.15 -18.07
CA LEU A 108 5.04 4.48 -17.52
C LEU A 108 6.20 3.63 -18.11
N HIS A 109 5.91 2.41 -18.54
CA HIS A 109 6.88 1.52 -19.19
C HIS A 109 7.32 2.05 -20.56
N ARG A 110 6.54 2.92 -21.20
CA ARG A 110 6.85 3.58 -22.49
C ARG A 110 7.63 4.88 -22.34
N LEU A 111 8.07 5.23 -21.13
CA LEU A 111 8.90 6.42 -20.88
C LEU A 111 10.12 6.52 -21.79
N PRO A 112 10.86 5.43 -22.11
CA PRO A 112 11.98 5.49 -23.03
C PRO A 112 11.58 5.97 -24.45
N GLU A 113 10.50 5.44 -24.99
CA GLU A 113 9.97 5.80 -26.30
C GLU A 113 9.45 7.24 -26.32
N LEU A 114 8.74 7.65 -25.26
CA LEU A 114 8.25 9.01 -25.13
C LEU A 114 9.40 10.02 -25.03
N LEU A 115 10.47 9.67 -24.31
CA LEU A 115 11.66 10.50 -24.20
C LEU A 115 12.36 10.67 -25.55
N GLU A 116 12.47 9.60 -26.35
CA GLU A 116 13.02 9.70 -27.70
C GLU A 116 12.13 10.52 -28.65
N GLN A 117 10.81 10.48 -28.43
CA GLN A 117 9.86 11.32 -29.17
C GLN A 117 10.08 12.82 -28.92
N THR A 118 10.31 13.24 -27.66
CA THR A 118 10.55 14.66 -27.32
C THR A 118 11.81 15.20 -27.97
N ARG A 119 12.80 14.34 -28.25
CA ARG A 119 14.05 14.75 -28.93
C ARG A 119 13.87 14.96 -30.43
N LYS A 120 12.85 14.34 -31.04
CA LYS A 120 12.58 14.42 -32.49
C LYS A 120 11.56 15.48 -32.85
N THR A 121 10.75 15.92 -31.88
CA THR A 121 9.65 16.84 -32.12
C THR A 121 9.69 18.01 -31.12
N THR A 122 9.15 19.15 -31.50
CA THR A 122 8.97 20.31 -30.61
C THR A 122 7.64 20.26 -29.84
N ARG A 123 6.84 19.21 -30.05
CA ARG A 123 5.54 19.00 -29.37
C ARG A 123 5.70 18.08 -28.17
N PRO A 124 4.94 18.30 -27.11
CA PRO A 124 4.91 17.35 -25.98
C PRO A 124 4.54 15.94 -26.45
N ALA A 125 5.24 14.93 -25.92
CA ALA A 125 4.84 13.54 -26.08
C ALA A 125 3.78 13.21 -25.02
N VAL A 126 2.59 12.79 -25.45
CA VAL A 126 1.44 12.51 -24.59
C VAL A 126 0.98 11.08 -24.79
N ASP A 127 1.00 10.28 -23.73
CA ASP A 127 0.42 8.93 -23.72
C ASP A 127 -0.34 8.66 -22.40
N ILE A 128 -1.64 8.83 -22.45
CA ILE A 128 -2.58 8.57 -21.35
C ILE A 128 -3.53 7.41 -21.68
N SER A 129 -3.14 6.56 -22.61
CA SER A 129 -3.90 5.37 -22.98
C SER A 129 -3.94 4.32 -21.88
N PHE A 130 -4.85 3.36 -22.00
CA PHE A 130 -4.99 2.22 -21.10
C PHE A 130 -4.72 0.93 -21.87
N PRO A 131 -3.44 0.60 -22.15
CA PRO A 131 -3.10 -0.67 -22.76
C PRO A 131 -3.43 -1.80 -21.78
N GLU A 132 -4.08 -2.85 -22.28
CA GLU A 132 -4.34 -4.05 -21.48
C GLU A 132 -3.01 -4.77 -21.19
N ILE A 133 -2.73 -5.03 -19.90
CA ILE A 133 -1.63 -5.90 -19.39
C ILE A 133 -0.19 -5.43 -19.73
N GLU A 134 0.05 -4.75 -20.84
CA GLU A 134 1.39 -4.41 -21.38
C GLU A 134 2.36 -3.82 -20.34
N LYS A 135 1.86 -3.10 -19.34
CA LYS A 135 2.68 -2.49 -18.30
C LYS A 135 3.47 -3.52 -17.49
N PHE A 136 2.82 -4.57 -17.04
CA PHE A 136 3.46 -5.54 -16.15
C PHE A 136 4.49 -6.40 -16.87
N ASP A 137 4.23 -6.73 -18.13
CA ASP A 137 5.13 -7.55 -18.95
C ASP A 137 6.45 -6.84 -19.31
N ARG A 138 6.49 -5.50 -19.18
CA ARG A 138 7.63 -4.66 -19.59
C ARG A 138 8.33 -3.95 -18.44
N LEU A 139 8.01 -4.26 -17.20
CA LEU A 139 8.73 -3.67 -16.06
C LEU A 139 10.11 -4.32 -15.91
N PRO A 140 11.16 -3.51 -15.70
CA PRO A 140 12.50 -4.03 -15.46
C PRO A 140 12.62 -4.68 -14.08
N GLU A 141 13.73 -5.41 -13.89
CA GLU A 141 14.10 -5.93 -12.58
C GLU A 141 14.09 -4.82 -11.51
N PRO A 142 13.48 -5.11 -10.35
CA PRO A 142 13.35 -4.12 -9.29
C PRO A 142 14.70 -3.82 -8.65
N LYS A 143 14.88 -2.57 -8.21
CA LYS A 143 16.00 -2.17 -7.36
C LYS A 143 15.50 -1.83 -5.97
N ALA A 144 16.01 -2.52 -4.95
CA ALA A 144 15.70 -2.20 -3.57
C ALA A 144 16.30 -0.84 -3.17
N GLU A 145 15.50 0.01 -2.52
CA GLU A 145 15.95 1.30 -1.98
C GLU A 145 16.12 1.26 -0.45
N GLY A 146 15.85 0.11 0.17
CA GLY A 146 15.94 -0.09 1.62
C GLY A 146 15.34 -1.43 2.05
N PRO A 147 15.13 -1.65 3.34
CA PRO A 147 14.66 -2.93 3.86
C PRO A 147 13.15 -3.17 3.68
N THR A 148 12.43 -2.22 3.12
CA THR A 148 10.99 -2.30 2.83
C THR A 148 10.73 -2.01 1.36
N ALA A 149 9.75 -2.69 0.75
CA ALA A 149 9.36 -2.40 -0.62
C ALA A 149 7.83 -2.47 -0.81
N PHE A 150 7.37 -1.69 -1.77
CA PHE A 150 6.01 -1.77 -2.31
C PHE A 150 5.99 -2.68 -3.52
N VAL A 151 4.97 -3.53 -3.63
CA VAL A 151 4.74 -4.38 -4.79
C VAL A 151 3.28 -4.25 -5.22
N SER A 152 3.05 -3.74 -6.41
CA SER A 152 1.69 -3.70 -7.00
C SER A 152 1.32 -5.09 -7.47
N ILE A 153 0.23 -5.65 -6.96
CA ILE A 153 -0.28 -6.97 -7.33
C ILE A 153 -1.53 -6.88 -8.20
N ILE A 154 -2.24 -5.76 -8.15
CA ILE A 154 -3.45 -5.48 -8.91
C ILE A 154 -3.53 -3.99 -9.22
N GLU A 155 -3.90 -3.63 -10.41
CA GLU A 155 -4.18 -2.24 -10.81
C GLU A 155 -5.59 -2.06 -11.34
N GLY A 156 -6.07 -0.80 -11.24
CA GLY A 156 -7.44 -0.45 -11.60
C GLY A 156 -8.45 -0.86 -10.54
N CYS A 157 -9.72 -0.56 -10.78
CA CYS A 157 -10.80 -0.93 -9.88
C CYS A 157 -12.14 -1.00 -10.63
N SER A 158 -12.82 -2.14 -10.54
CA SER A 158 -14.11 -2.38 -11.18
C SER A 158 -15.31 -2.19 -10.24
N LYS A 159 -15.13 -1.52 -9.08
CA LYS A 159 -16.24 -1.28 -8.12
C LYS A 159 -17.12 -0.11 -8.52
N TYR A 160 -16.60 0.85 -9.27
CA TYR A 160 -17.34 2.02 -9.75
C TYR A 160 -18.15 2.73 -8.64
N CYS A 161 -17.54 2.88 -7.44
CA CYS A 161 -18.11 3.72 -6.38
C CYS A 161 -18.37 5.11 -6.93
N THR A 162 -19.54 5.70 -6.65
CA THR A 162 -20.03 6.89 -7.35
C THR A 162 -19.13 8.13 -7.21
N PHE A 163 -18.34 8.22 -6.17
CA PHE A 163 -17.40 9.34 -5.90
C PHE A 163 -15.98 9.10 -6.43
N CYS A 164 -15.67 7.88 -6.89
CA CYS A 164 -14.29 7.47 -7.11
C CYS A 164 -13.88 7.63 -8.57
N VAL A 165 -12.73 8.31 -8.77
CA VAL A 165 -12.16 8.56 -10.10
C VAL A 165 -11.23 7.44 -10.59
N VAL A 166 -10.90 6.46 -9.72
CA VAL A 166 -9.92 5.40 -10.03
C VAL A 166 -10.23 4.65 -11.34
N PRO A 167 -11.46 4.18 -11.61
CA PRO A 167 -11.75 3.49 -12.87
C PRO A 167 -11.43 4.31 -14.12
N TYR A 168 -11.50 5.64 -14.00
CA TYR A 168 -11.27 6.58 -15.10
C TYR A 168 -9.81 7.03 -15.24
N THR A 169 -8.97 6.79 -14.21
CA THR A 169 -7.56 7.21 -14.20
C THR A 169 -6.58 6.05 -14.19
N ARG A 170 -7.02 4.86 -13.76
CA ARG A 170 -6.22 3.62 -13.71
C ARG A 170 -6.85 2.44 -14.44
N GLY A 171 -8.07 2.59 -14.96
CA GLY A 171 -8.78 1.54 -15.69
C GLY A 171 -9.48 0.52 -14.81
N THR A 172 -9.93 -0.56 -15.43
CA THR A 172 -10.55 -1.72 -14.79
C THR A 172 -9.52 -2.56 -14.03
N GLU A 173 -9.99 -3.45 -13.15
CA GLU A 173 -9.13 -4.36 -12.39
C GLU A 173 -8.33 -5.30 -13.30
N VAL A 174 -7.01 -5.31 -13.13
CA VAL A 174 -6.09 -6.26 -13.77
C VAL A 174 -5.16 -6.80 -12.68
N SER A 175 -5.27 -8.09 -12.38
CA SER A 175 -4.37 -8.80 -11.45
C SER A 175 -3.12 -9.30 -12.17
N ARG A 176 -1.98 -9.14 -11.53
CA ARG A 176 -0.72 -9.71 -12.04
C ARG A 176 -0.73 -11.23 -11.87
N PRO A 177 -0.09 -11.99 -12.78
CA PRO A 177 0.18 -13.40 -12.58
C PRO A 177 0.91 -13.64 -11.25
N LEU A 178 0.63 -14.77 -10.61
CA LEU A 178 1.26 -15.15 -9.34
C LEU A 178 2.78 -15.20 -9.45
N ASP A 179 3.28 -15.84 -10.48
CA ASP A 179 4.72 -16.08 -10.67
C ASP A 179 5.50 -14.76 -10.82
N ASP A 180 4.93 -13.77 -11.51
CA ASP A 180 5.54 -12.44 -11.68
C ASP A 180 5.64 -11.70 -10.35
N VAL A 181 4.59 -11.79 -9.52
CA VAL A 181 4.58 -11.20 -8.18
C VAL A 181 5.62 -11.86 -7.29
N LEU A 182 5.66 -13.19 -7.28
CA LEU A 182 6.63 -13.94 -6.45
C LEU A 182 8.06 -13.70 -6.91
N THR A 183 8.30 -13.64 -8.22
CA THR A 183 9.62 -13.34 -8.80
C THR A 183 10.10 -11.96 -8.38
N GLU A 184 9.26 -10.91 -8.49
CA GLU A 184 9.62 -9.57 -8.05
C GLU A 184 9.94 -9.53 -6.55
N ILE A 185 9.14 -10.20 -5.73
CA ILE A 185 9.37 -10.23 -4.27
C ILE A 185 10.65 -10.99 -3.92
N ALA A 186 10.94 -12.11 -4.59
CA ALA A 186 12.17 -12.87 -4.38
C ALA A 186 13.42 -12.05 -4.74
N GLN A 187 13.40 -11.38 -5.89
CA GLN A 187 14.48 -10.47 -6.31
C GLN A 187 14.71 -9.32 -5.33
N LEU A 188 13.65 -8.79 -4.72
CA LEU A 188 13.75 -7.77 -3.68
C LEU A 188 14.31 -8.35 -2.37
N ALA A 189 13.89 -9.55 -1.98
CA ALA A 189 14.40 -10.24 -0.80
C ALA A 189 15.91 -10.54 -0.91
N ASP A 190 16.37 -10.98 -2.08
CA ASP A 190 17.79 -11.20 -2.37
C ASP A 190 18.64 -9.92 -2.25
N GLN A 191 18.00 -8.74 -2.40
CA GLN A 191 18.61 -7.43 -2.21
C GLN A 191 18.49 -6.90 -0.77
N GLY A 192 17.98 -7.69 0.18
CA GLY A 192 17.87 -7.33 1.59
C GLY A 192 16.56 -6.61 1.98
N VAL A 193 15.49 -6.77 1.20
CA VAL A 193 14.14 -6.36 1.61
C VAL A 193 13.56 -7.41 2.55
N HIS A 194 13.10 -6.97 3.72
CA HIS A 194 12.53 -7.83 4.76
C HIS A 194 11.03 -7.60 4.97
N GLU A 195 10.50 -6.47 4.55
CA GLU A 195 9.06 -6.17 4.63
C GLU A 195 8.52 -5.80 3.25
N ILE A 196 7.44 -6.50 2.84
CA ILE A 196 6.69 -6.21 1.61
C ILE A 196 5.33 -5.61 1.96
N THR A 197 4.96 -4.54 1.26
CA THR A 197 3.59 -4.04 1.26
C THR A 197 2.95 -4.31 -0.10
N LEU A 198 1.97 -5.21 -0.14
CA LEU A 198 1.19 -5.51 -1.32
C LEU A 198 0.21 -4.36 -1.61
N LEU A 199 0.24 -3.85 -2.82
CA LEU A 199 -0.54 -2.68 -3.23
C LEU A 199 -1.52 -2.99 -4.35
N GLY A 200 -2.60 -2.22 -4.35
CA GLY A 200 -3.62 -2.16 -5.39
C GLY A 200 -4.62 -1.06 -5.08
N GLN A 201 -5.54 -0.77 -5.99
CA GLN A 201 -6.65 0.15 -5.71
C GLN A 201 -7.80 -0.58 -4.99
N ASN A 202 -7.79 -1.90 -5.06
CA ASN A 202 -8.69 -2.83 -4.38
C ASN A 202 -7.93 -4.15 -4.18
N VAL A 203 -6.96 -4.14 -3.28
CA VAL A 203 -5.95 -5.21 -3.16
C VAL A 203 -6.57 -6.57 -2.86
N ASN A 204 -7.66 -6.61 -2.10
CA ASN A 204 -8.34 -7.86 -1.77
C ASN A 204 -9.27 -8.40 -2.86
N ALA A 205 -9.28 -7.75 -4.05
CA ALA A 205 -9.85 -8.31 -5.27
C ALA A 205 -8.83 -9.11 -6.09
N TYR A 206 -7.57 -9.19 -5.65
CA TYR A 206 -6.54 -9.92 -6.37
C TYR A 206 -6.98 -11.35 -6.70
N LEU A 207 -6.86 -11.69 -7.98
CA LEU A 207 -7.08 -13.03 -8.54
C LEU A 207 -6.04 -13.25 -9.65
N GLY A 208 -4.83 -13.58 -9.25
CA GLY A 208 -3.71 -13.82 -10.18
C GLY A 208 -3.75 -15.22 -10.77
N ARG A 209 -3.44 -15.35 -12.07
CA ARG A 209 -3.30 -16.64 -12.72
C ARG A 209 -2.08 -17.39 -12.15
N MET A 210 -2.19 -18.70 -11.99
CA MET A 210 -1.13 -19.58 -11.50
C MET A 210 -0.47 -20.29 -12.69
N GLY A 211 0.74 -19.86 -13.09
CA GLY A 211 1.43 -20.39 -14.27
C GLY A 211 0.57 -20.31 -15.53
N ASP A 212 0.70 -21.31 -16.39
CA ASP A 212 -0.08 -21.46 -17.63
C ASP A 212 -1.43 -22.16 -17.42
N THR A 213 -1.89 -22.27 -16.18
CA THR A 213 -3.15 -22.93 -15.83
C THR A 213 -4.33 -21.94 -15.82
N THR A 214 -5.55 -22.47 -15.67
CA THR A 214 -6.77 -21.70 -15.42
C THR A 214 -7.03 -21.44 -13.93
N GLU A 215 -6.17 -21.96 -13.05
CA GLU A 215 -6.29 -21.77 -11.61
C GLU A 215 -5.95 -20.33 -11.21
N LEU A 216 -6.67 -19.84 -10.22
CA LEU A 216 -6.50 -18.48 -9.73
C LEU A 216 -6.05 -18.49 -8.27
N CYS A 217 -5.09 -17.64 -7.97
CA CYS A 217 -4.59 -17.35 -6.65
C CYS A 217 -5.28 -16.09 -6.12
N ASP A 218 -6.01 -16.20 -5.01
CA ASP A 218 -6.53 -15.03 -4.29
C ASP A 218 -5.48 -14.38 -3.38
N LEU A 219 -5.84 -13.25 -2.75
CA LEU A 219 -4.92 -12.56 -1.85
C LEU A 219 -4.50 -13.40 -0.64
N ALA A 220 -5.39 -14.22 -0.09
CA ALA A 220 -5.07 -15.05 1.08
C ALA A 220 -4.01 -16.10 0.72
N LEU A 221 -4.18 -16.78 -0.41
CA LEU A 221 -3.21 -17.74 -0.92
C LEU A 221 -1.89 -17.07 -1.31
N LEU A 222 -1.93 -15.89 -1.96
CA LEU A 222 -0.73 -15.10 -2.26
C LEU A 222 0.07 -14.79 -0.99
N ILE A 223 -0.59 -14.37 0.09
CA ILE A 223 0.07 -14.08 1.37
C ILE A 223 0.82 -15.30 1.88
N HIS A 224 0.23 -16.49 1.79
CA HIS A 224 0.88 -17.74 2.20
C HIS A 224 2.12 -18.05 1.33
N TYR A 225 2.07 -17.82 0.03
CA TYR A 225 3.25 -18.00 -0.84
C TYR A 225 4.35 -16.98 -0.51
N VAL A 226 4.00 -15.70 -0.39
CA VAL A 226 4.97 -14.64 -0.05
C VAL A 226 5.63 -14.90 1.30
N ALA A 227 4.90 -15.42 2.28
CA ALA A 227 5.43 -15.76 3.59
C ALA A 227 6.49 -16.89 3.55
N ARG A 228 6.55 -17.68 2.48
CA ARG A 228 7.54 -18.76 2.27
C ARG A 228 8.80 -18.27 1.57
N ILE A 229 8.81 -17.05 1.03
CA ILE A 229 10.02 -16.50 0.40
C ILE A 229 11.06 -16.25 1.50
N PRO A 230 12.29 -16.82 1.36
CA PRO A 230 13.37 -16.57 2.31
C PRO A 230 13.70 -15.07 2.39
N GLY A 231 13.98 -14.57 3.58
CA GLY A 231 14.31 -13.15 3.81
C GLY A 231 13.07 -12.25 4.03
N ILE A 232 11.88 -12.61 3.59
CA ILE A 232 10.66 -11.87 3.91
C ILE A 232 10.15 -12.25 5.30
N GLU A 233 10.07 -11.26 6.19
CA GLU A 233 9.71 -11.44 7.60
C GLU A 233 8.43 -10.70 7.97
N ARG A 234 8.00 -9.71 7.17
CA ARG A 234 6.73 -9.03 7.39
C ARG A 234 6.03 -8.72 6.08
N ILE A 235 4.72 -8.97 6.06
CA ILE A 235 3.83 -8.69 4.92
C ILE A 235 2.76 -7.71 5.36
N ARG A 236 2.49 -6.69 4.53
CA ARG A 236 1.37 -5.77 4.66
C ARG A 236 0.59 -5.74 3.37
N PHE A 237 -0.64 -5.31 3.44
CA PHE A 237 -1.40 -4.89 2.27
C PHE A 237 -2.23 -3.65 2.58
N MET A 238 -2.56 -2.88 1.56
CA MET A 238 -3.27 -1.60 1.69
C MET A 238 -4.38 -1.49 0.65
N THR A 239 -5.42 -0.72 0.99
CA THR A 239 -6.51 -0.37 0.08
C THR A 239 -7.44 -1.54 -0.24
N SER A 240 -8.18 -1.98 0.79
CA SER A 240 -9.15 -3.06 0.70
C SER A 240 -10.58 -2.55 0.51
N HIS A 241 -11.45 -3.37 -0.06
CA HIS A 241 -12.89 -3.11 -0.12
C HIS A 241 -13.65 -4.10 0.78
N PRO A 242 -14.58 -3.62 1.65
CA PRO A 242 -15.27 -4.50 2.60
C PRO A 242 -15.95 -5.71 1.98
N ASN A 243 -16.55 -5.59 0.78
CA ASN A 243 -17.21 -6.71 0.11
C ASN A 243 -16.31 -7.89 -0.22
N GLN A 244 -15.03 -7.66 -0.42
CA GLN A 244 -14.07 -8.70 -0.78
C GLN A 244 -13.19 -9.11 0.40
N PHE A 245 -13.45 -8.56 1.59
CA PHE A 245 -12.84 -9.01 2.83
C PHE A 245 -13.66 -10.19 3.37
N GLY A 246 -13.27 -11.42 3.03
CA GLY A 246 -13.96 -12.66 3.32
C GLY A 246 -13.19 -13.59 4.27
N ASP A 247 -13.75 -14.79 4.46
CA ASP A 247 -13.27 -15.79 5.42
C ASP A 247 -11.84 -16.25 5.15
N ALA A 248 -11.46 -16.40 3.88
CA ALA A 248 -10.11 -16.80 3.50
C ALA A 248 -9.07 -15.79 4.03
N LEU A 249 -9.36 -14.49 3.95
CA LEU A 249 -8.46 -13.46 4.43
C LEU A 249 -8.41 -13.37 5.95
N ILE A 250 -9.55 -13.56 6.65
CA ILE A 250 -9.60 -13.67 8.11
C ILE A 250 -8.78 -14.88 8.57
N LYS A 251 -8.90 -16.02 7.87
CA LYS A 251 -8.11 -17.21 8.13
C LYS A 251 -6.61 -16.96 7.91
N ALA A 252 -6.23 -16.24 6.85
CA ALA A 252 -4.83 -15.87 6.63
C ALA A 252 -4.25 -15.04 7.80
N TYR A 253 -5.04 -14.12 8.38
CA TYR A 253 -4.62 -13.42 9.61
C TYR A 253 -4.46 -14.36 10.82
N ALA A 254 -5.26 -15.40 10.93
CA ALA A 254 -5.14 -16.39 12.01
C ALA A 254 -3.89 -17.26 11.86
N GLU A 255 -3.55 -17.66 10.63
CA GLU A 255 -2.57 -18.69 10.35
C GLU A 255 -1.18 -18.14 9.97
N GLU A 256 -1.08 -16.90 9.46
CA GLU A 256 0.18 -16.36 8.96
C GLU A 256 0.78 -15.30 9.92
N PRO A 257 1.79 -15.67 10.72
CA PRO A 257 2.38 -14.75 11.70
C PRO A 257 3.16 -13.60 11.07
N LYS A 258 3.66 -13.75 9.82
CA LYS A 258 4.34 -12.70 9.09
C LYS A 258 3.40 -11.61 8.58
N LEU A 259 2.08 -11.88 8.53
CA LEU A 259 1.09 -10.88 8.20
C LEU A 259 0.97 -9.86 9.34
N ALA A 260 1.26 -8.61 9.03
CA ALA A 260 1.32 -7.52 10.01
C ALA A 260 0.00 -7.34 10.78
N ASN A 261 0.08 -6.97 12.04
CA ASN A 261 -1.08 -6.76 12.91
C ASN A 261 -1.76 -5.41 12.64
N TYR A 262 -2.14 -5.20 11.39
CA TYR A 262 -2.72 -3.97 10.87
C TYR A 262 -3.68 -4.27 9.71
N LEU A 263 -4.89 -3.75 9.79
CA LEU A 263 -5.89 -3.84 8.74
C LEU A 263 -6.41 -2.44 8.37
N HIS A 264 -6.23 -2.05 7.11
CA HIS A 264 -6.86 -0.86 6.53
C HIS A 264 -8.06 -1.28 5.68
N LEU A 265 -9.28 -0.96 6.17
CA LEU A 265 -10.54 -1.36 5.53
C LEU A 265 -11.48 -0.15 5.39
N PRO A 266 -11.37 0.61 4.30
CA PRO A 266 -12.16 1.81 4.05
C PRO A 266 -13.68 1.56 4.00
N VAL A 267 -14.43 2.09 4.97
CA VAL A 267 -15.90 2.01 5.02
C VAL A 267 -16.57 3.15 4.28
N GLN A 268 -16.03 4.35 4.38
CA GLN A 268 -16.45 5.65 3.83
C GLN A 268 -17.59 6.35 4.59
N SER A 269 -18.62 5.65 5.06
CA SER A 269 -19.74 6.18 5.84
C SER A 269 -20.30 5.11 6.77
N GLY A 270 -20.94 5.51 7.87
CA GLY A 270 -21.67 4.64 8.77
C GLY A 270 -23.16 4.54 8.47
N SER A 271 -23.67 5.32 7.51
CA SER A 271 -25.06 5.32 7.09
C SER A 271 -25.26 4.38 5.90
N ASP A 272 -26.15 3.39 6.04
CA ASP A 272 -26.49 2.48 4.96
C ASP A 272 -27.11 3.21 3.74
N ARG A 273 -27.85 4.30 3.98
CA ARG A 273 -28.39 5.15 2.93
C ARG A 273 -27.27 5.82 2.12
N ILE A 274 -26.29 6.38 2.78
CA ILE A 274 -25.12 7.01 2.11
C ILE A 274 -24.24 5.96 1.45
N LEU A 275 -23.99 4.81 2.09
CA LEU A 275 -23.28 3.68 1.48
C LEU A 275 -23.96 3.20 0.18
N GLY A 276 -25.29 3.13 0.17
CA GLY A 276 -26.07 2.80 -1.02
C GLY A 276 -25.88 3.85 -2.14
N MET A 277 -25.94 5.14 -1.81
CA MET A 277 -25.71 6.23 -2.77
C MET A 277 -24.26 6.25 -3.30
N MET A 278 -23.29 5.87 -2.48
CA MET A 278 -21.88 5.68 -2.84
C MET A 278 -21.63 4.41 -3.66
N LYS A 279 -22.62 3.50 -3.81
CA LYS A 279 -22.48 2.15 -4.41
C LYS A 279 -21.40 1.32 -3.70
N ARG A 280 -21.37 1.34 -2.36
CA ARG A 280 -20.42 0.55 -1.59
C ARG A 280 -20.81 -0.93 -1.48
N ASN A 281 -22.07 -1.27 -1.75
CA ASN A 281 -22.61 -2.63 -1.81
C ASN A 281 -22.38 -3.45 -0.53
N HIS A 282 -22.33 -2.80 0.64
CA HIS A 282 -22.31 -3.42 1.97
C HIS A 282 -23.06 -2.51 2.93
N THR A 283 -23.55 -3.09 4.03
CA THR A 283 -24.21 -2.38 5.10
C THR A 283 -23.26 -2.17 6.29
N ARG A 284 -23.65 -1.26 7.20
CA ARG A 284 -22.97 -1.06 8.49
C ARG A 284 -22.84 -2.36 9.28
N VAL A 285 -23.95 -3.13 9.38
CA VAL A 285 -23.96 -4.41 10.12
C VAL A 285 -22.98 -5.41 9.52
N GLN A 286 -22.96 -5.56 8.21
CA GLN A 286 -22.00 -6.44 7.52
C GLN A 286 -20.56 -6.01 7.74
N TYR A 287 -20.30 -4.71 7.80
CA TYR A 287 -18.95 -4.19 8.08
C TYR A 287 -18.52 -4.52 9.51
N LEU A 288 -19.38 -4.25 10.50
CA LEU A 288 -19.10 -4.51 11.90
C LEU A 288 -18.92 -6.00 12.20
N ASP A 289 -19.69 -6.88 11.54
CA ASP A 289 -19.49 -8.34 11.65
C ASP A 289 -18.08 -8.75 11.20
N LYS A 290 -17.58 -8.20 10.10
CA LYS A 290 -16.21 -8.47 9.64
C LYS A 290 -15.17 -8.02 10.66
N ILE A 291 -15.35 -6.85 11.27
CA ILE A 291 -14.44 -6.34 12.32
C ILE A 291 -14.49 -7.24 13.57
N ARG A 292 -15.70 -7.64 14.00
CA ARG A 292 -15.87 -8.57 15.13
C ARG A 292 -15.11 -9.87 14.88
N ARG A 293 -15.34 -10.52 13.75
CA ARG A 293 -14.69 -11.78 13.36
C ARG A 293 -13.17 -11.63 13.22
N MET A 294 -12.71 -10.49 12.73
CA MET A 294 -11.27 -10.18 12.66
C MET A 294 -10.64 -10.11 14.06
N ARG A 295 -11.33 -9.50 15.05
CA ARG A 295 -10.86 -9.44 16.43
C ARG A 295 -10.94 -10.77 17.18
N GLU A 296 -11.79 -11.70 16.74
CA GLU A 296 -11.80 -13.06 17.27
C GLU A 296 -10.49 -13.82 16.98
N VAL A 297 -9.89 -13.59 15.81
CA VAL A 297 -8.62 -14.22 15.41
C VAL A 297 -7.39 -13.39 15.76
N ARG A 298 -7.52 -12.06 15.81
CA ARG A 298 -6.45 -11.09 16.19
C ARG A 298 -7.04 -10.01 17.11
N PRO A 299 -7.15 -10.27 18.43
CA PRO A 299 -7.80 -9.34 19.38
C PRO A 299 -7.16 -7.96 19.46
N ASP A 300 -5.86 -7.86 19.21
CA ASP A 300 -5.04 -6.67 19.25
C ASP A 300 -4.80 -6.03 17.86
N ILE A 301 -5.59 -6.45 16.83
CA ILE A 301 -5.44 -5.90 15.47
C ILE A 301 -5.63 -4.39 15.46
N SER A 302 -4.66 -3.68 14.88
CA SER A 302 -4.78 -2.25 14.60
C SER A 302 -5.67 -2.03 13.40
N LEU A 303 -6.74 -1.24 13.57
CA LEU A 303 -7.74 -0.98 12.54
C LEU A 303 -7.68 0.45 12.04
N SER A 304 -7.66 0.61 10.73
CA SER A 304 -7.83 1.91 10.11
C SER A 304 -8.86 1.93 8.99
N SER A 305 -9.41 3.10 8.72
CA SER A 305 -10.45 3.28 7.70
C SER A 305 -10.34 4.66 7.04
N ASP A 306 -11.11 4.84 5.97
CA ASP A 306 -11.35 6.14 5.34
C ASP A 306 -12.79 6.57 5.53
N PHE A 307 -13.01 7.88 5.68
CA PHE A 307 -14.32 8.49 5.81
C PHE A 307 -14.46 9.70 4.90
N ILE A 308 -15.64 9.80 4.27
CA ILE A 308 -16.06 10.97 3.50
C ILE A 308 -17.28 11.56 4.18
N VAL A 309 -17.19 12.81 4.63
CA VAL A 309 -18.29 13.57 5.22
C VAL A 309 -18.84 14.60 4.24
N GLY A 310 -20.12 14.93 4.39
CA GLY A 310 -20.77 15.91 3.53
C GLY A 310 -20.95 15.39 2.09
N PHE A 311 -21.16 14.08 1.91
CA PHE A 311 -21.58 13.54 0.64
C PHE A 311 -22.95 14.14 0.24
N PRO A 312 -23.24 14.37 -1.07
CA PRO A 312 -24.51 14.93 -1.48
C PRO A 312 -25.71 14.28 -0.79
N SER A 313 -26.56 15.10 -0.20
CA SER A 313 -27.75 14.70 0.58
C SER A 313 -27.48 14.04 1.95
N GLU A 314 -26.24 14.00 2.44
CA GLU A 314 -25.97 13.51 3.78
C GLU A 314 -26.67 14.39 4.82
N THR A 315 -27.53 13.80 5.65
CA THR A 315 -28.22 14.47 6.77
C THR A 315 -27.37 14.44 8.04
N GLU A 316 -27.82 15.14 9.08
CA GLU A 316 -27.17 15.06 10.39
C GLU A 316 -27.31 13.65 10.98
N ASP A 317 -28.44 12.99 10.79
CA ASP A 317 -28.65 11.61 11.23
C ASP A 317 -27.68 10.62 10.56
N ASP A 318 -27.44 10.77 9.25
CA ASP A 318 -26.43 9.97 8.53
C ASP A 318 -25.01 10.19 9.09
N PHE A 319 -24.69 11.45 9.40
CA PHE A 319 -23.40 11.78 10.02
C PHE A 319 -23.26 11.17 11.42
N MET A 320 -24.32 11.23 12.23
CA MET A 320 -24.32 10.61 13.56
C MET A 320 -24.17 9.09 13.48
N GLN A 321 -24.80 8.41 12.52
CA GLN A 321 -24.58 6.98 12.28
C GLN A 321 -23.11 6.67 11.92
N THR A 322 -22.41 7.59 11.26
CA THR A 322 -20.96 7.45 11.00
C THR A 322 -20.16 7.60 12.30
N MET A 323 -20.53 8.54 13.18
CA MET A 323 -19.89 8.70 14.49
C MET A 323 -20.11 7.49 15.40
N ASP A 324 -21.32 6.90 15.37
CA ASP A 324 -21.65 5.68 16.12
C ASP A 324 -20.84 4.47 15.59
N LEU A 325 -20.70 4.35 14.25
CA LEU A 325 -19.84 3.30 13.67
C LEU A 325 -18.39 3.44 14.15
N ILE A 326 -17.85 4.67 14.19
CA ILE A 326 -16.48 4.92 14.68
C ILE A 326 -16.32 4.47 16.13
N ALA A 327 -17.30 4.74 16.96
CA ALA A 327 -17.28 4.35 18.38
C ALA A 327 -17.35 2.82 18.55
N GLU A 328 -18.22 2.16 17.79
CA GLU A 328 -18.46 0.72 17.87
C GLU A 328 -17.32 -0.12 17.25
N ALA A 329 -16.80 0.31 16.09
CA ALA A 329 -15.69 -0.36 15.44
C ALA A 329 -14.37 -0.16 16.19
N GLY A 330 -14.19 0.95 16.91
CA GLY A 330 -12.98 1.24 17.69
C GLY A 330 -11.74 1.30 16.80
N PHE A 331 -11.76 2.22 15.81
CA PHE A 331 -10.60 2.48 14.97
C PHE A 331 -9.52 3.22 15.77
N ASP A 332 -8.27 2.82 15.55
CA ASP A 332 -7.09 3.47 16.13
C ASP A 332 -6.37 4.40 15.13
N ALA A 333 -6.82 4.43 13.88
CA ALA A 333 -6.44 5.43 12.89
C ALA A 333 -7.54 5.62 11.84
N ALA A 334 -7.65 6.80 11.25
CA ALA A 334 -8.48 7.00 10.06
C ALA A 334 -7.99 8.19 9.23
N TYR A 335 -8.28 8.10 7.94
CA TYR A 335 -8.19 9.25 7.04
C TYR A 335 -9.60 9.75 6.77
N SER A 336 -9.78 11.07 6.81
CA SER A 336 -11.09 11.67 6.66
C SER A 336 -11.04 12.91 5.78
N PHE A 337 -12.06 13.05 4.95
CA PHE A 337 -12.14 14.08 3.92
C PHE A 337 -13.55 14.64 3.85
N THR A 338 -13.68 15.91 3.48
CA THR A 338 -14.95 16.41 2.97
C THR A 338 -15.16 15.86 1.56
N TYR A 339 -16.42 15.58 1.21
CA TYR A 339 -16.74 15.26 -0.18
C TYR A 339 -16.31 16.40 -1.10
N SER A 340 -15.61 16.04 -2.17
CA SER A 340 -15.19 16.94 -3.25
C SER A 340 -15.56 16.28 -4.58
N PRO A 341 -16.36 16.91 -5.44
CA PRO A 341 -16.77 16.35 -6.72
C PRO A 341 -15.55 16.12 -7.61
N ARG A 342 -15.48 14.95 -8.24
CA ARG A 342 -14.42 14.61 -9.19
C ARG A 342 -15.00 14.58 -10.60
N PRO A 343 -14.41 15.30 -11.57
CA PRO A 343 -14.88 15.29 -12.95
C PRO A 343 -15.04 13.87 -13.49
N GLY A 344 -16.14 13.62 -14.18
CA GLY A 344 -16.45 12.31 -14.79
C GLY A 344 -17.04 11.27 -13.84
N THR A 345 -17.11 11.52 -12.52
CA THR A 345 -17.73 10.58 -11.57
C THR A 345 -19.24 10.80 -11.47
N PRO A 346 -20.05 9.72 -11.24
CA PRO A 346 -21.49 9.86 -11.10
C PRO A 346 -21.92 10.81 -9.99
N ALA A 347 -21.21 10.83 -8.85
CA ALA A 347 -21.55 11.70 -7.73
C ALA A 347 -21.31 13.18 -8.02
N ALA A 348 -20.46 13.53 -8.98
CA ALA A 348 -20.27 14.92 -9.41
C ALA A 348 -21.51 15.54 -10.06
N ASN A 349 -22.43 14.70 -10.56
CA ASN A 349 -23.69 15.12 -11.15
C ASN A 349 -24.85 15.22 -10.12
N LEU A 350 -24.60 14.81 -8.87
CA LEU A 350 -25.58 14.96 -7.80
C LEU A 350 -25.62 16.41 -7.33
N ARG A 351 -26.82 16.88 -6.96
CA ARG A 351 -26.96 18.18 -6.32
C ARG A 351 -26.26 18.17 -4.97
N ASP A 352 -25.17 18.90 -4.85
CA ASP A 352 -24.46 19.09 -3.60
C ASP A 352 -25.19 20.15 -2.75
N ASN A 353 -26.02 19.66 -1.85
CA ASN A 353 -26.88 20.46 -0.98
C ASN A 353 -26.37 20.53 0.46
N VAL A 354 -25.16 20.01 0.76
CA VAL A 354 -24.55 20.15 2.06
C VAL A 354 -23.61 21.38 2.03
N PRO A 355 -23.90 22.43 2.80
CA PRO A 355 -23.08 23.64 2.83
C PRO A 355 -21.62 23.34 3.20
N LYS A 356 -20.70 24.15 2.69
CA LYS A 356 -19.25 23.96 2.94
C LYS A 356 -18.94 24.03 4.44
N GLU A 357 -19.53 24.96 5.12
CA GLU A 357 -19.37 25.18 6.57
C GLU A 357 -19.81 23.94 7.35
N GLU A 358 -20.89 23.30 6.90
CA GLU A 358 -21.37 22.06 7.51
C GLU A 358 -20.44 20.88 7.27
N LYS A 359 -19.88 20.74 6.05
CA LYS A 359 -18.86 19.73 5.76
C LYS A 359 -17.64 19.92 6.64
N GLU A 360 -17.17 21.15 6.80
CA GLU A 360 -16.01 21.48 7.64
C GLU A 360 -16.30 21.20 9.12
N ARG A 361 -17.51 21.52 9.61
CA ARG A 361 -17.97 21.22 10.98
C ARG A 361 -17.93 19.69 11.23
N ARG A 362 -18.56 18.90 10.35
CA ARG A 362 -18.59 17.44 10.45
C ARG A 362 -17.19 16.85 10.41
N LEU A 363 -16.35 17.33 9.51
CA LEU A 363 -14.96 16.89 9.42
C LEU A 363 -14.19 17.16 10.70
N ALA A 364 -14.34 18.35 11.29
CA ALA A 364 -13.65 18.71 12.53
C ALA A 364 -14.08 17.83 13.72
N ILE A 365 -15.39 17.52 13.84
CA ILE A 365 -15.93 16.62 14.87
C ILE A 365 -15.36 15.21 14.70
N LEU A 366 -15.43 14.66 13.47
CA LEU A 366 -14.92 13.32 13.17
C LEU A 366 -13.42 13.23 13.45
N GLN A 367 -12.63 14.18 12.96
CA GLN A 367 -11.19 14.22 13.21
C GLN A 367 -10.85 14.36 14.70
N GLY A 368 -11.66 15.11 15.46
CA GLY A 368 -11.54 15.21 16.91
C GLY A 368 -11.70 13.84 17.58
N ARG A 369 -12.70 13.08 17.17
CA ARG A 369 -12.95 11.73 17.69
C ARG A 369 -11.83 10.75 17.32
N ILE A 370 -11.37 10.75 16.06
CA ILE A 370 -10.28 9.87 15.62
C ILE A 370 -8.99 10.20 16.37
N ARG A 371 -8.66 11.49 16.58
CA ARG A 371 -7.48 11.86 17.38
C ARG A 371 -7.55 11.31 18.80
N GLN A 372 -8.72 11.37 19.46
CA GLN A 372 -8.90 10.78 20.80
C GLN A 372 -8.62 9.26 20.80
N LEU A 373 -9.10 8.54 19.78
CA LEU A 373 -8.90 7.09 19.65
C LEU A 373 -7.43 6.75 19.33
N ASP A 374 -6.80 7.50 18.42
CA ASP A 374 -5.38 7.34 18.07
C ASP A 374 -4.48 7.62 19.28
N ASP A 375 -4.77 8.66 20.04
CA ASP A 375 -4.01 9.00 21.25
C ASP A 375 -4.21 7.95 22.34
N ALA A 376 -5.43 7.45 22.55
CA ALA A 376 -5.69 6.36 23.49
C ALA A 376 -4.94 5.07 23.09
N PHE A 377 -4.95 4.72 21.80
CA PHE A 377 -4.21 3.58 21.29
C PHE A 377 -2.69 3.74 21.52
N LYS A 378 -2.12 4.90 21.15
CA LYS A 378 -0.69 5.18 21.36
C LYS A 378 -0.28 5.14 22.83
N HIS A 379 -1.11 5.69 23.73
CA HIS A 379 -0.86 5.62 25.17
C HIS A 379 -0.95 4.20 25.72
N GLY A 380 -1.84 3.36 25.15
CA GLY A 380 -1.91 1.93 25.47
C GLY A 380 -0.62 1.15 25.11
N LEU A 381 0.21 1.68 24.22
CA LEU A 381 1.52 1.08 23.90
C LEU A 381 2.63 1.48 24.88
N MET A 382 2.40 2.45 25.75
CA MET A 382 3.41 2.88 26.75
C MET A 382 3.84 1.74 27.63
N GLY A 383 5.14 1.55 27.82
CA GLY A 383 5.75 0.48 28.59
C GLY A 383 5.73 -0.90 27.91
N THR A 384 5.07 -1.04 26.75
CA THR A 384 5.09 -2.31 26.02
C THR A 384 6.34 -2.45 25.16
N THR A 385 6.75 -3.70 24.93
CA THR A 385 7.81 -4.03 23.96
C THR A 385 7.18 -4.19 22.58
N GLN A 386 7.76 -3.50 21.59
CA GLN A 386 7.35 -3.56 20.19
C GLN A 386 8.50 -4.01 19.31
N THR A 387 8.27 -5.03 18.49
CA THR A 387 9.25 -5.46 17.46
C THR A 387 9.15 -4.56 16.23
N LEU A 388 10.24 -3.90 15.89
CA LEU A 388 10.35 -2.95 14.79
C LEU A 388 11.30 -3.46 13.71
N LEU A 389 10.95 -3.24 12.44
CA LEU A 389 11.95 -3.21 11.38
C LEU A 389 12.58 -1.81 11.36
N VAL A 390 13.90 -1.72 11.49
CA VAL A 390 14.63 -0.45 11.39
C VAL A 390 14.72 -0.05 9.92
N GLU A 391 13.98 0.99 9.52
CA GLU A 391 13.87 1.39 8.11
C GLU A 391 15.00 2.34 7.70
N ARG A 392 15.35 3.30 8.55
CA ARG A 392 16.28 4.40 8.21
C ARG A 392 16.67 5.24 9.42
N ALA A 393 17.59 6.18 9.21
CA ALA A 393 17.81 7.27 10.15
C ALA A 393 16.55 8.14 10.29
N SER A 394 16.31 8.63 11.50
CA SER A 394 15.18 9.53 11.79
C SER A 394 15.36 10.86 11.05
N ARG A 395 14.27 11.38 10.46
CA ARG A 395 14.27 12.70 9.80
C ARG A 395 14.56 13.86 10.76
N LYS A 396 14.40 13.65 12.07
CA LYS A 396 14.68 14.67 13.10
C LYS A 396 16.18 14.85 13.39
N GLY A 397 17.06 14.02 12.81
CA GLY A 397 18.49 14.02 13.08
C GLY A 397 18.83 13.41 14.44
N ASN A 398 19.95 13.84 15.04
CA ASN A 398 20.41 13.46 16.39
C ASN A 398 20.80 11.98 16.58
N GLY A 399 21.23 11.27 15.52
CA GLY A 399 21.69 9.88 15.63
C GLY A 399 20.57 8.85 15.89
N GLN A 400 19.31 9.26 15.82
CA GLN A 400 18.17 8.37 16.02
C GLN A 400 17.85 7.56 14.77
N MET A 401 17.43 6.32 14.96
CA MET A 401 16.83 5.46 13.93
C MET A 401 15.31 5.55 13.98
N ALA A 402 14.68 5.22 12.87
CA ALA A 402 13.24 5.13 12.73
C ALA A 402 12.85 3.76 12.18
N GLY A 403 11.85 3.14 12.81
CA GLY A 403 11.31 1.85 12.42
C GLY A 403 9.81 1.79 12.63
N ARG A 404 9.17 0.79 12.03
CA ARG A 404 7.73 0.63 12.06
C ARG A 404 7.32 -0.62 12.83
N THR A 405 6.32 -0.47 13.73
CA THR A 405 5.71 -1.61 14.44
C THR A 405 4.88 -2.47 13.50
N SER A 406 4.49 -3.67 13.94
CA SER A 406 3.50 -4.49 13.22
C SER A 406 2.17 -3.76 13.05
N SER A 407 1.75 -2.95 14.03
CA SER A 407 0.54 -2.09 13.98
C SER A 407 0.71 -0.80 13.14
N ASN A 408 1.76 -0.71 12.30
CA ASN A 408 2.03 0.40 11.38
C ASN A 408 2.37 1.75 12.06
N ARG A 409 2.84 1.75 13.32
CA ARG A 409 3.24 2.97 14.04
C ARG A 409 4.74 3.23 13.87
N MET A 410 5.09 4.48 13.54
CA MET A 410 6.49 4.91 13.45
C MET A 410 7.05 5.12 14.84
N VAL A 411 8.20 4.51 15.14
CA VAL A 411 8.95 4.69 16.39
C VAL A 411 10.31 5.25 16.08
N ASN A 412 10.71 6.30 16.82
CA ASN A 412 12.05 6.85 16.78
C ASN A 412 12.78 6.46 18.08
N PHE A 413 14.02 6.01 17.97
CA PHE A 413 14.82 5.53 19.10
C PHE A 413 16.31 5.68 18.82
N ASP A 414 17.09 5.78 19.88
CA ASP A 414 18.55 5.88 19.78
C ASP A 414 19.13 4.50 19.46
N ALA A 415 19.84 4.39 18.33
CA ALA A 415 20.45 3.15 17.89
C ALA A 415 21.54 3.42 16.84
N PRO A 416 22.56 2.54 16.72
CA PRO A 416 23.55 2.64 15.67
C PRO A 416 22.96 2.34 14.28
N SER A 417 23.53 2.93 13.23
CA SER A 417 23.03 2.86 11.86
C SER A 417 23.16 1.48 11.20
N ASP A 418 24.00 0.61 11.73
CA ASP A 418 24.17 -0.78 11.25
C ASP A 418 22.98 -1.70 11.59
N LEU A 419 22.01 -1.18 12.35
CA LEU A 419 20.73 -1.86 12.60
C LEU A 419 19.70 -1.64 11.50
N VAL A 420 19.94 -0.77 10.52
CA VAL A 420 19.03 -0.63 9.37
C VAL A 420 18.88 -1.98 8.67
N GLY A 421 17.63 -2.38 8.41
CA GLY A 421 17.28 -3.69 7.85
C GLY A 421 17.09 -4.81 8.89
N LYS A 422 17.38 -4.56 10.16
CA LYS A 422 17.18 -5.58 11.22
C LYS A 422 15.88 -5.36 11.98
N PHE A 423 15.28 -6.46 12.43
CA PHE A 423 14.22 -6.43 13.43
C PHE A 423 14.82 -6.27 14.82
N VAL A 424 14.28 -5.35 15.58
CA VAL A 424 14.74 -5.05 16.94
C VAL A 424 13.56 -4.86 17.88
N ASP A 425 13.75 -5.18 19.16
CA ASP A 425 12.76 -4.94 20.19
C ASP A 425 13.02 -3.60 20.89
N VAL A 426 11.96 -2.81 21.01
CA VAL A 426 11.99 -1.46 21.57
C VAL A 426 10.88 -1.31 22.61
N VAL A 427 11.21 -0.86 23.83
CA VAL A 427 10.21 -0.47 24.82
C VAL A 427 9.72 0.94 24.51
N ILE A 428 8.42 1.11 24.34
CA ILE A 428 7.82 2.43 24.10
C ILE A 428 7.83 3.23 25.40
N ASN A 429 8.42 4.43 25.37
CA ASN A 429 8.60 5.27 26.56
C ASN A 429 8.03 6.68 26.41
N ASP A 430 7.56 7.08 25.21
CA ASP A 430 6.93 8.38 25.00
C ASP A 430 6.03 8.39 23.77
N VAL A 431 4.98 9.21 23.80
CA VAL A 431 4.02 9.41 22.72
C VAL A 431 4.17 10.81 22.14
N GLN A 432 4.40 10.86 20.83
CA GLN A 432 4.52 12.11 20.06
C GLN A 432 3.30 12.26 19.13
N PRO A 433 2.96 13.46 18.64
CA PRO A 433 1.77 13.67 17.80
C PRO A 433 1.69 12.70 16.59
N ASN A 434 2.80 12.44 15.91
CA ASN A 434 2.84 11.64 14.68
C ASN A 434 3.74 10.40 14.77
N SER A 435 4.26 10.07 15.94
CA SER A 435 5.18 8.94 16.14
C SER A 435 5.26 8.55 17.62
N LEU A 436 5.88 7.43 17.88
CA LEU A 436 6.25 7.00 19.22
C LEU A 436 7.74 7.24 19.43
N ARG A 437 8.17 7.28 20.68
CA ARG A 437 9.56 7.14 21.08
C ARG A 437 9.75 5.86 21.85
N GLY A 438 10.94 5.29 21.72
CA GLY A 438 11.26 4.08 22.43
C GLY A 438 12.73 3.98 22.79
N ARG A 439 13.07 2.98 23.59
CA ARG A 439 14.41 2.61 23.98
C ARG A 439 14.70 1.19 23.51
N LEU A 440 15.79 1.03 22.77
CA LEU A 440 16.27 -0.26 22.29
C LEU A 440 16.54 -1.20 23.48
N ILE A 441 16.09 -2.44 23.37
CA ILE A 441 16.44 -3.49 24.31
C ILE A 441 17.78 -4.05 23.88
N THR A 442 18.82 -3.78 24.65
CA THR A 442 20.22 -4.21 24.38
C THR A 442 20.57 -5.53 25.03
N SER A 443 19.63 -6.32 25.49
CA SER A 443 19.92 -7.67 25.99
C SER A 443 20.17 -8.61 24.80
N PRO A 444 21.25 -9.43 24.83
CA PRO A 444 21.34 -10.53 23.88
C PRO A 444 20.14 -11.43 24.08
N LEU A 445 19.45 -11.76 23.00
CA LEU A 445 18.50 -12.87 22.99
C LEU A 445 19.27 -14.10 23.49
N SER A 446 19.02 -14.52 24.73
CA SER A 446 19.47 -15.82 25.18
C SER A 446 18.83 -16.83 24.24
N PRO A 447 19.61 -17.70 23.57
CA PRO A 447 18.99 -18.75 22.79
C PRO A 447 18.07 -19.52 23.72
N SER A 448 16.84 -19.75 23.29
CA SER A 448 15.90 -20.62 24.01
C SER A 448 16.65 -21.88 24.46
N PRO A 449 16.57 -22.28 25.72
CA PRO A 449 17.27 -23.49 26.17
C PRO A 449 16.79 -24.64 25.32
N SER A 450 17.70 -25.22 24.54
CA SER A 450 17.47 -26.53 23.92
C SER A 450 17.00 -27.49 25.03
N PRO A 451 15.97 -28.32 24.79
CA PRO A 451 15.55 -29.27 25.77
C PRO A 451 16.78 -30.11 26.18
N ALA A 452 17.07 -30.11 27.47
CA ALA A 452 18.15 -30.87 28.04
C ALA A 452 18.05 -32.32 27.58
N ARG A 453 19.08 -32.80 26.89
CA ARG A 453 19.26 -34.24 26.70
C ARG A 453 19.43 -34.85 28.08
N GLY A 454 18.39 -35.61 28.52
CA GLY A 454 18.51 -36.45 29.65
C GLY A 454 19.60 -37.50 29.39
N GLU A 455 20.60 -37.54 30.25
CA GLU A 455 21.54 -38.63 30.30
C GLU A 455 20.78 -39.93 30.59
N GLY A 456 20.71 -40.80 29.60
CA GLY A 456 20.15 -42.12 29.72
C GLY A 456 21.17 -43.07 30.29
N SER A 457 20.79 -43.74 31.38
CA SER A 457 21.45 -44.93 31.87
C SER A 457 21.15 -46.12 30.98
N ASP A 458 22.21 -46.85 30.62
CA ASP A 458 22.18 -48.10 29.91
C ASP A 458 21.30 -49.15 30.61
N HIS A 459 20.40 -49.79 29.85
CA HIS A 459 20.00 -51.18 30.07
C HIS A 459 19.72 -51.81 28.70
N GLU A 460 20.61 -52.74 28.36
CA GLU A 460 20.42 -53.75 27.30
C GLU A 460 19.19 -54.60 27.62
N SER A 461 18.32 -54.78 26.63
CA SER A 461 17.51 -55.99 26.47
C SER A 461 17.16 -56.21 25.01
N ARG A 462 17.73 -57.22 24.47
CA ARG A 462 17.41 -57.81 23.17
C ARG A 462 15.96 -58.34 23.18
N MET A 463 15.21 -58.16 22.09
CA MET A 463 14.63 -59.28 21.31
C MET A 463 13.56 -58.81 20.31
N ASN A 464 13.78 -59.31 19.12
CA ASN A 464 12.86 -59.87 18.10
C ASN A 464 11.97 -58.96 17.25
N VAL A 465 12.45 -58.90 16.03
CA VAL A 465 11.65 -58.69 14.80
C VAL A 465 10.86 -59.97 14.52
N PRO A 466 9.66 -59.88 13.96
CA PRO A 466 9.39 -60.61 12.69
C PRO A 466 8.77 -59.69 11.63
N SER A 467 9.28 -59.91 10.41
CA SER A 467 8.79 -59.44 9.14
C SER A 467 7.60 -60.27 8.62
N PRO A 468 7.09 -59.98 7.42
CA PRO A 468 5.65 -59.86 7.14
C PRO A 468 5.10 -61.11 6.45
N LEU A 469 3.76 -61.21 6.46
CA LEU A 469 3.05 -62.15 5.57
C LEU A 469 1.87 -61.43 4.88
N ALA A 470 1.87 -61.61 3.59
CA ALA A 470 0.81 -61.28 2.67
C ALA A 470 -0.48 -62.09 2.93
N GLY A 471 -1.61 -61.59 2.53
CA GLY A 471 -2.86 -62.33 2.48
C GLY A 471 -3.95 -61.53 1.77
N GLU A 472 -4.20 -61.95 0.56
CA GLU A 472 -5.30 -61.57 -0.32
C GLU A 472 -6.68 -61.90 0.30
N GLY A 473 -7.73 -61.21 -0.15
CA GLY A 473 -9.10 -61.68 0.05
C GLY A 473 -10.20 -60.71 -0.27
N GLN A 474 -10.67 -60.81 -1.49
CA GLN A 474 -11.90 -60.37 -2.12
C GLN A 474 -13.15 -60.37 -1.23
N GLY A 475 -14.12 -59.50 -1.60
CA GLY A 475 -15.51 -59.66 -1.19
C GLY A 475 -16.43 -58.47 -1.41
N GLU A 476 -17.16 -58.53 -2.47
CA GLU A 476 -18.32 -57.81 -2.97
C GLU A 476 -19.41 -57.45 -1.96
N GLY A 477 -20.27 -56.47 -2.36
CA GLY A 477 -21.68 -56.35 -1.91
C GLY A 477 -22.11 -54.91 -1.66
N VAL A 478 -22.59 -54.16 -2.57
CA VAL A 478 -23.93 -53.85 -3.13
C VAL A 478 -24.98 -53.39 -2.09
N VAL A 479 -25.59 -52.20 -2.43
CA VAL A 479 -26.97 -51.69 -2.15
C VAL A 479 -27.25 -51.07 -0.75
N GLN A 480 -27.45 -49.84 -0.62
CA GLN A 480 -28.61 -48.92 -0.88
C GLN A 480 -28.21 -47.46 -0.80
#